data_c437a292d69e0a1c4686989ae3b97d4c
#
_entry.id   c437a292d69e0a1c4686989ae3b97d4c
#
_cell.length_a   1.000
_cell.length_b   1.000
_cell.length_c   1.000
_cell.angle_alpha   90.00
_cell.angle_beta   90.00
_cell.angle_gamma   90.00
#
_symmetry.space_group_name_H-M   'P 1'
#
loop_
_entity.id
_entity.type
_entity.pdbx_description
1 polymer ?
#
loop_
_entity_poly.entity_id
_entity_poly.type
_entity_poly.pdbx_seq_one_letter_code
_entity_poly.pdbx_strand_id
1 'polypeptide(L)'
;INLPPDHPGKFCFIVNGEPIFIHGTNWVPMDALHSRDHSFVDESIRMAVELNCNMIRCWGGNVYEDHHFFNLCDENGIMVWQDFTMGCTFYPQRSSFTQALEEEAISVVCKLRNHPSLVLWSGNNEDDCALRWSLQPFNINPNQDVVSRKVLPAVIYEFDPTRPYLPSSPYYSQAVYERGSADQYLPENHLWGPRGYYKDKFYTDATCCFVSEIGYHGCPNLESLQKMMTKDAVYPWTKNHEWNDEWVTKSVRSCLLYTSPSPRD
;
A
#
# COMPACT_ATOMS: atom_id res chain seq x y z
N ILE A 1 -2.41 9.75 20.51
CA ILE A 1 -3.44 9.25 21.45
C ILE A 1 -2.75 8.23 22.34
N ASN A 2 -2.68 8.51 23.65
CA ASN A 2 -2.14 7.56 24.63
C ASN A 2 -3.17 6.45 24.86
N LEU A 3 -2.93 5.30 24.24
CA LEU A 3 -3.77 4.11 24.44
C LEU A 3 -3.15 3.22 25.52
N PRO A 4 -3.97 2.40 26.20
CA PRO A 4 -3.46 1.43 27.18
C PRO A 4 -2.36 0.55 26.57
N PRO A 5 -1.40 0.09 27.40
CA PRO A 5 -0.24 -0.66 26.91
C PRO A 5 -0.57 -1.93 26.12
N ASP A 6 -1.73 -2.47 26.29
CA ASP A 6 -2.24 -3.74 25.73
C ASP A 6 -3.26 -3.55 24.58
N HIS A 7 -3.54 -2.31 24.21
CA HIS A 7 -4.48 -2.03 23.13
C HIS A 7 -3.74 -1.59 21.85
N PRO A 8 -4.05 -2.16 20.67
CA PRO A 8 -3.39 -1.80 19.41
C PRO A 8 -3.64 -0.36 18.99
N GLY A 9 -4.65 0.30 19.53
CA GLY A 9 -5.02 1.65 19.17
C GLY A 9 -6.25 1.70 18.29
N LYS A 10 -6.60 2.90 17.87
CA LYS A 10 -7.67 3.13 16.90
C LYS A 10 -7.10 3.87 15.70
N PHE A 11 -7.44 3.38 14.53
CA PHE A 11 -7.19 4.05 13.26
C PHE A 11 -8.52 4.09 12.51
N CYS A 12 -9.10 5.24 12.34
CA CYS A 12 -10.36 5.42 11.63
C CYS A 12 -10.44 6.82 11.03
N PHE A 13 -11.16 6.94 9.95
CA PHE A 13 -11.49 8.23 9.33
C PHE A 13 -12.80 8.73 9.89
N ILE A 14 -12.82 10.03 10.25
CA ILE A 14 -14.01 10.73 10.71
C ILE A 14 -14.27 11.87 9.75
N VAL A 15 -15.42 11.84 9.09
CA VAL A 15 -15.83 12.88 8.14
C VAL A 15 -17.09 13.55 8.68
N ASN A 16 -17.05 14.88 8.82
CA ASN A 16 -18.16 15.66 9.39
C ASN A 16 -18.66 15.17 10.77
N GLY A 17 -17.73 14.65 11.58
CA GLY A 17 -18.02 14.14 12.92
C GLY A 17 -18.47 12.68 12.98
N GLU A 18 -18.69 12.02 11.84
CA GLU A 18 -19.11 10.63 11.76
C GLU A 18 -17.96 9.69 11.36
N PRO A 19 -17.76 8.57 12.06
CA PRO A 19 -16.78 7.57 11.67
C PRO A 19 -17.24 6.88 10.36
N ILE A 20 -16.31 6.76 9.43
CA ILE A 20 -16.56 6.13 8.13
C ILE A 20 -15.84 4.80 8.06
N PHE A 21 -16.57 3.76 7.64
CA PHE A 21 -15.96 2.50 7.23
C PHE A 21 -15.30 2.67 5.86
N ILE A 22 -14.01 2.33 5.78
CA ILE A 22 -13.28 2.42 4.53
C ILE A 22 -13.40 1.10 3.76
N HIS A 23 -13.92 1.21 2.55
CA HIS A 23 -13.91 0.19 1.52
C HIS A 23 -13.10 0.73 0.34
N GLY A 24 -11.89 0.25 0.17
CA GLY A 24 -10.94 0.87 -0.74
C GLY A 24 -9.96 -0.10 -1.39
N THR A 25 -9.07 0.47 -2.17
CA THR A 25 -8.02 -0.28 -2.87
C THR A 25 -6.71 0.49 -2.88
N ASN A 26 -5.60 -0.22 -3.11
CA ASN A 26 -4.33 0.41 -3.42
C ASN A 26 -4.24 0.71 -4.92
N TRP A 27 -3.69 1.88 -5.22
CA TRP A 27 -3.39 2.34 -6.58
C TRP A 27 -1.92 2.11 -6.86
N VAL A 28 -1.64 1.31 -7.86
CA VAL A 28 -0.30 0.99 -8.36
C VAL A 28 -0.19 1.43 -9.81
N PRO A 29 1.01 1.50 -10.41
CA PRO A 29 1.15 1.86 -11.81
C PRO A 29 0.28 0.99 -12.71
N MET A 30 -0.48 1.60 -13.61
CA MET A 30 -1.39 0.92 -14.54
C MET A 30 -0.64 0.25 -15.70
N ASP A 31 0.54 0.75 -16.01
CA ASP A 31 1.42 0.21 -17.08
C ASP A 31 2.89 0.24 -16.59
N ALA A 32 3.71 -0.60 -17.17
CA ALA A 32 5.15 -0.59 -16.93
C ALA A 32 5.82 0.71 -17.44
N LEU A 33 5.16 1.44 -18.34
CA LEU A 33 5.57 2.73 -18.85
C LEU A 33 4.54 3.79 -18.44
N HIS A 34 4.87 4.65 -17.49
CA HIS A 34 3.98 5.69 -16.97
C HIS A 34 3.38 6.62 -18.03
N SER A 35 4.08 6.83 -19.14
CA SER A 35 3.55 7.60 -20.28
C SER A 35 2.26 7.03 -20.87
N ARG A 36 1.89 5.80 -20.52
CA ARG A 36 0.67 5.12 -20.97
C ARG A 36 -0.42 5.03 -19.91
N ASP A 37 -0.11 5.36 -18.66
CA ASP A 37 -1.04 5.26 -17.52
C ASP A 37 -2.32 6.06 -17.74
N HIS A 38 -2.21 7.28 -18.27
CA HIS A 38 -3.34 8.17 -18.53
C HIS A 38 -4.50 7.53 -19.31
N SER A 39 -4.20 6.58 -20.19
CA SER A 39 -5.24 5.89 -20.98
C SER A 39 -6.12 4.95 -20.14
N PHE A 40 -5.72 4.65 -18.90
CA PHE A 40 -6.42 3.70 -18.02
C PHE A 40 -7.06 4.35 -16.79
N VAL A 41 -6.74 5.60 -16.49
CA VAL A 41 -7.20 6.29 -15.26
C VAL A 41 -8.71 6.37 -15.18
N ASP A 42 -9.37 6.87 -16.24
CA ASP A 42 -10.84 7.03 -16.28
C ASP A 42 -11.56 5.71 -16.02
N GLU A 43 -11.15 4.67 -16.74
CA GLU A 43 -11.74 3.34 -16.59
C GLU A 43 -11.50 2.76 -15.21
N SER A 44 -10.32 2.95 -14.64
CA SER A 44 -9.98 2.42 -13.31
C SER A 44 -10.76 3.13 -12.21
N ILE A 45 -10.94 4.44 -12.30
CA ILE A 45 -11.79 5.19 -11.36
C ILE A 45 -13.25 4.78 -11.51
N ARG A 46 -13.75 4.61 -12.74
CA ARG A 46 -15.10 4.09 -12.98
C ARG A 46 -15.30 2.72 -12.31
N MET A 47 -14.34 1.82 -12.44
CA MET A 47 -14.39 0.50 -11.77
C MET A 47 -14.37 0.62 -10.25
N ALA A 48 -13.58 1.53 -9.68
CA ALA A 48 -13.56 1.77 -8.24
C ALA A 48 -14.94 2.28 -7.74
N VAL A 49 -15.58 3.17 -8.49
CA VAL A 49 -16.94 3.64 -8.19
C VAL A 49 -17.96 2.49 -8.24
N GLU A 50 -17.92 1.66 -9.28
CA GLU A 50 -18.80 0.49 -9.42
C GLU A 50 -18.64 -0.54 -8.30
N LEU A 51 -17.41 -0.65 -7.76
CA LEU A 51 -17.10 -1.48 -6.59
C LEU A 51 -17.48 -0.81 -5.26
N ASN A 52 -18.07 0.38 -5.28
CA ASN A 52 -18.35 1.20 -4.10
C ASN A 52 -17.12 1.50 -3.24
N CYS A 53 -15.97 1.68 -3.86
CA CYS A 53 -14.79 2.15 -3.15
C CYS A 53 -15.00 3.61 -2.74
N ASN A 54 -14.72 3.91 -1.48
CA ASN A 54 -14.74 5.26 -0.94
C ASN A 54 -13.35 5.81 -0.61
N MET A 55 -12.31 5.01 -0.82
CA MET A 55 -10.91 5.42 -0.66
C MET A 55 -10.00 4.71 -1.67
N ILE A 56 -9.01 5.45 -2.15
CA ILE A 56 -7.87 4.91 -2.91
C ILE A 56 -6.59 5.34 -2.21
N ARG A 57 -5.69 4.39 -1.95
CA ARG A 57 -4.35 4.69 -1.47
C ARG A 57 -3.36 4.66 -2.64
N CYS A 58 -2.77 5.81 -2.93
CA CYS A 58 -1.64 5.93 -3.85
C CYS A 58 -0.39 5.40 -3.16
N TRP A 59 -0.03 4.16 -3.47
CA TRP A 59 1.03 3.40 -2.86
C TRP A 59 2.42 3.99 -3.11
N GLY A 60 3.32 3.92 -2.12
CA GLY A 60 4.65 4.54 -2.18
C GLY A 60 5.60 4.01 -3.26
N GLY A 61 5.31 2.86 -3.86
CA GLY A 61 6.03 2.35 -5.03
C GLY A 61 5.49 2.86 -6.38
N ASN A 62 4.60 3.85 -6.34
CA ASN A 62 3.99 4.48 -7.51
C ASN A 62 4.70 5.79 -7.89
N VAL A 63 4.13 6.53 -8.83
CA VAL A 63 4.42 7.93 -9.12
C VAL A 63 3.34 8.81 -8.51
N TYR A 64 3.62 10.12 -8.38
CA TYR A 64 2.56 11.07 -8.02
C TYR A 64 1.65 11.29 -9.22
N GLU A 65 0.38 10.99 -9.04
CA GLU A 65 -0.64 11.20 -10.06
C GLU A 65 -0.83 12.70 -10.35
N ASP A 66 -1.43 13.00 -11.48
CA ASP A 66 -1.73 14.36 -11.87
C ASP A 66 -3.12 14.83 -11.43
N HIS A 67 -3.44 16.07 -11.75
CA HIS A 67 -4.73 16.67 -11.44
C HIS A 67 -5.93 15.91 -12.05
N HIS A 68 -5.74 15.19 -13.16
CA HIS A 68 -6.83 14.45 -13.78
C HIS A 68 -7.33 13.33 -12.84
N PHE A 69 -6.41 12.53 -12.30
CA PHE A 69 -6.75 11.49 -11.31
C PHE A 69 -7.48 12.09 -10.10
N PHE A 70 -6.91 13.16 -9.52
CA PHE A 70 -7.50 13.79 -8.33
C PHE A 70 -8.86 14.44 -8.64
N ASN A 71 -9.04 15.06 -9.80
CA ASN A 71 -10.34 15.62 -10.22
C ASN A 71 -11.41 14.52 -10.29
N LEU A 72 -11.09 13.37 -10.85
CA LEU A 72 -12.01 12.23 -10.88
C LEU A 72 -12.35 11.74 -9.47
N CYS A 73 -11.37 11.69 -8.56
CA CYS A 73 -11.63 11.35 -7.16
C CYS A 73 -12.51 12.41 -6.47
N ASP A 74 -12.23 13.70 -6.70
CA ASP A 74 -13.04 14.82 -6.19
C ASP A 74 -14.50 14.73 -6.64
N GLU A 75 -14.71 14.50 -7.93
CA GLU A 75 -16.06 14.42 -8.55
C GLU A 75 -16.87 13.21 -8.08
N ASN A 76 -16.19 12.10 -7.78
CA ASN A 76 -16.85 10.85 -7.37
C ASN A 76 -16.87 10.63 -5.85
N GLY A 77 -16.34 11.58 -5.06
CA GLY A 77 -16.32 11.46 -3.61
C GLY A 77 -15.40 10.35 -3.07
N ILE A 78 -14.35 10.00 -3.82
CA ILE A 78 -13.37 9.00 -3.42
C ILE A 78 -12.26 9.71 -2.65
N MET A 79 -12.05 9.35 -1.39
CA MET A 79 -10.94 9.84 -0.57
C MET A 79 -9.60 9.30 -1.10
N VAL A 80 -8.55 10.11 -1.04
CA VAL A 80 -7.21 9.71 -1.43
C VAL A 80 -6.27 9.74 -0.22
N TRP A 81 -5.63 8.62 0.03
CA TRP A 81 -4.47 8.49 0.89
C TRP A 81 -3.22 8.49 -0.01
N GLN A 82 -2.35 9.48 0.14
CA GLN A 82 -1.15 9.63 -0.68
C GLN A 82 0.09 9.30 0.13
N ASP A 83 0.78 8.22 -0.24
CA ASP A 83 2.16 8.00 0.22
C ASP A 83 3.12 8.90 -0.55
N PHE A 84 4.19 9.38 0.10
CA PHE A 84 5.35 9.84 -0.64
C PHE A 84 6.03 8.64 -1.33
N THR A 85 6.65 8.87 -2.50
CA THR A 85 7.14 7.79 -3.37
C THR A 85 8.40 7.12 -2.82
N MET A 86 8.24 6.49 -1.66
CA MET A 86 9.24 5.67 -0.98
C MET A 86 8.60 4.37 -0.49
N GLY A 87 9.37 3.28 -0.47
CA GLY A 87 8.82 2.02 0.04
C GLY A 87 9.85 0.91 0.20
N CYS A 88 9.56 0.05 1.17
CA CYS A 88 10.19 -1.25 1.38
C CYS A 88 11.70 -1.22 1.62
N THR A 89 12.28 -0.09 2.05
CA THR A 89 13.72 0.02 2.29
C THR A 89 14.06 1.11 3.32
N PHE A 90 15.35 1.24 3.61
CA PHE A 90 15.89 2.34 4.41
C PHE A 90 16.58 3.35 3.49
N TYR A 91 16.02 4.55 3.41
CA TYR A 91 16.54 5.61 2.57
C TYR A 91 17.73 6.33 3.19
N PRO A 92 18.61 6.96 2.38
CA PRO A 92 19.77 7.69 2.90
C PRO A 92 19.37 8.85 3.82
N GLN A 93 20.02 8.95 4.97
CA GLN A 93 19.75 9.99 5.97
C GLN A 93 20.68 11.22 5.85
N ARG A 94 21.52 11.27 4.83
CA ARG A 94 22.45 12.38 4.58
C ARG A 94 21.73 13.63 4.07
N SER A 95 22.26 14.79 4.41
CA SER A 95 21.63 16.10 4.10
C SER A 95 21.34 16.30 2.61
N SER A 96 22.23 15.84 1.71
CA SER A 96 22.00 15.98 0.27
C SER A 96 20.76 15.22 -0.22
N PHE A 97 20.43 14.08 0.38
CA PHE A 97 19.23 13.32 0.05
C PHE A 97 17.99 13.96 0.68
N THR A 98 18.07 14.30 1.98
CA THR A 98 16.93 14.88 2.70
C THR A 98 16.51 16.23 2.14
N GLN A 99 17.46 17.07 1.68
CA GLN A 99 17.15 18.33 1.02
C GLN A 99 16.46 18.13 -0.34
N ALA A 100 16.98 17.23 -1.17
CA ALA A 100 16.34 16.94 -2.45
C ALA A 100 14.92 16.40 -2.29
N LEU A 101 14.71 15.54 -1.27
CA LEU A 101 13.38 15.02 -0.96
C LEU A 101 12.46 16.09 -0.38
N GLU A 102 12.97 17.01 0.43
CA GLU A 102 12.22 18.17 0.94
C GLU A 102 11.70 19.05 -0.21
N GLU A 103 12.57 19.38 -1.18
CA GLU A 103 12.21 20.15 -2.36
C GLU A 103 11.13 19.44 -3.20
N GLU A 104 11.27 18.13 -3.41
CA GLU A 104 10.27 17.30 -4.07
C GLU A 104 8.94 17.33 -3.30
N ALA A 105 8.98 17.08 -2.00
CA ALA A 105 7.81 17.04 -1.14
C ALA A 105 7.05 18.40 -1.15
N ILE A 106 7.75 19.52 -1.07
CA ILE A 106 7.14 20.87 -1.17
C ILE A 106 6.42 20.99 -2.52
N SER A 107 7.07 20.61 -3.61
CA SER A 107 6.47 20.68 -4.96
C SER A 107 5.20 19.85 -5.06
N VAL A 108 5.23 18.62 -4.58
CA VAL A 108 4.11 17.68 -4.61
C VAL A 108 2.96 18.15 -3.72
N VAL A 109 3.25 18.55 -2.50
CA VAL A 109 2.24 19.05 -1.56
C VAL A 109 1.56 20.31 -2.11
N CYS A 110 2.32 21.27 -2.61
CA CYS A 110 1.77 22.48 -3.21
C CYS A 110 0.93 22.19 -4.47
N LYS A 111 1.29 21.16 -5.25
CA LYS A 111 0.52 20.71 -6.40
C LYS A 111 -0.84 20.13 -5.97
N LEU A 112 -0.87 19.28 -4.96
CA LEU A 112 -2.02 18.40 -4.69
C LEU A 112 -2.92 18.88 -3.54
N ARG A 113 -2.44 19.69 -2.63
CA ARG A 113 -3.15 20.10 -1.39
C ARG A 113 -4.52 20.72 -1.58
N ASN A 114 -4.85 21.22 -2.77
CA ASN A 114 -6.15 21.86 -3.02
C ASN A 114 -7.26 20.86 -3.41
N HIS A 115 -6.92 19.58 -3.61
CA HIS A 115 -7.92 18.56 -3.90
C HIS A 115 -8.65 18.13 -2.64
N PRO A 116 -9.99 18.26 -2.57
CA PRO A 116 -10.76 17.85 -1.40
C PRO A 116 -10.75 16.33 -1.17
N SER A 117 -10.51 15.53 -2.21
CA SER A 117 -10.35 14.08 -2.10
C SER A 117 -9.13 13.67 -1.28
N LEU A 118 -8.06 14.47 -1.29
CA LEU A 118 -6.85 14.16 -0.54
C LEU A 118 -7.09 14.31 0.97
N VAL A 119 -7.05 13.22 1.72
CA VAL A 119 -7.41 13.19 3.15
C VAL A 119 -6.27 12.82 4.08
N LEU A 120 -5.20 12.20 3.55
CA LEU A 120 -4.06 11.75 4.36
C LEU A 120 -2.78 11.76 3.53
N TRP A 121 -1.73 12.32 4.12
CA TRP A 121 -0.35 12.13 3.66
C TRP A 121 0.33 11.04 4.47
N SER A 122 1.05 10.13 3.80
CA SER A 122 1.86 9.11 4.46
C SER A 122 3.31 9.17 3.98
N GLY A 123 4.24 8.99 4.91
CA GLY A 123 5.66 9.17 4.63
C GLY A 123 6.22 8.14 3.66
N ASN A 124 5.70 6.92 3.68
CA ASN A 124 6.20 5.83 2.84
C ASN A 124 5.35 4.57 2.96
N ASN A 125 5.65 3.59 2.10
CA ASN A 125 5.17 2.23 2.21
C ASN A 125 6.21 1.33 2.88
N GLU A 126 5.90 0.80 4.05
CA GLU A 126 6.65 -0.29 4.71
C GLU A 126 8.13 -0.01 5.07
N ASP A 127 8.62 1.22 5.06
CA ASP A 127 10.01 1.47 5.46
C ASP A 127 10.26 1.04 6.91
N ASP A 128 9.29 1.27 7.82
CA ASP A 128 9.37 0.82 9.21
C ASP A 128 9.41 -0.71 9.32
N CYS A 129 8.63 -1.41 8.49
CA CYS A 129 8.63 -2.87 8.42
C CYS A 129 9.95 -3.40 7.85
N ALA A 130 10.44 -2.77 6.79
CA ALA A 130 11.64 -3.21 6.08
C ALA A 130 12.88 -3.25 6.98
N LEU A 131 12.98 -2.34 7.95
CA LEU A 131 14.06 -2.33 8.94
C LEU A 131 14.07 -3.56 9.85
N ARG A 132 12.99 -4.33 9.88
CA ARG A 132 12.84 -5.55 10.69
C ARG A 132 12.88 -6.83 9.86
N TRP A 133 12.90 -6.74 8.56
CA TRP A 133 12.98 -7.93 7.71
C TRP A 133 14.36 -8.58 7.84
N SER A 134 14.38 -9.90 7.90
CA SER A 134 15.60 -10.70 8.10
C SER A 134 16.66 -10.51 7.01
N LEU A 135 16.28 -9.94 5.87
CA LEU A 135 17.18 -9.63 4.76
C LEU A 135 17.95 -8.30 4.96
N GLN A 136 17.56 -7.48 5.93
CA GLN A 136 18.23 -6.24 6.26
C GLN A 136 19.21 -6.48 7.42
N PRO A 137 20.50 -6.14 7.27
CA PRO A 137 21.49 -6.42 8.29
C PRO A 137 21.41 -5.51 9.53
N PHE A 138 20.44 -4.59 9.58
CA PHE A 138 20.39 -3.53 10.57
C PHE A 138 19.12 -3.60 11.42
N ASN A 139 19.31 -3.82 12.71
CA ASN A 139 18.25 -3.61 13.71
C ASN A 139 18.19 -2.11 14.05
N ILE A 140 17.76 -1.30 13.09
CA ILE A 140 17.62 0.15 13.25
C ILE A 140 16.25 0.45 13.81
N ASN A 141 16.20 1.37 14.78
CA ASN A 141 14.93 1.91 15.26
C ASN A 141 14.32 2.81 14.19
N PRO A 142 13.13 2.50 13.64
CA PRO A 142 12.50 3.30 12.59
C PRO A 142 12.22 4.74 13.03
N ASN A 143 12.12 5.00 14.34
CA ASN A 143 11.92 6.35 14.85
C ASN A 143 13.17 7.25 14.75
N GLN A 144 14.31 6.70 14.31
CA GLN A 144 15.51 7.46 13.96
C GLN A 144 15.52 7.92 12.50
N ASP A 145 14.56 7.48 11.68
CA ASP A 145 14.43 7.94 10.30
C ASP A 145 14.09 9.43 10.24
N VAL A 146 15.06 10.23 9.79
CA VAL A 146 14.95 11.68 9.71
C VAL A 146 13.95 12.09 8.64
N VAL A 147 13.86 11.35 7.55
CA VAL A 147 12.97 11.65 6.43
C VAL A 147 11.52 11.67 6.90
N SER A 148 11.03 10.53 7.34
CA SER A 148 9.60 10.38 7.68
C SER A 148 9.24 10.97 9.06
N ARG A 149 10.23 11.20 9.95
CA ARG A 149 9.97 11.73 11.30
C ARG A 149 10.23 13.22 11.45
N LYS A 150 11.00 13.85 10.54
CA LYS A 150 11.35 15.27 10.65
C LYS A 150 11.08 16.05 9.37
N VAL A 151 11.61 15.61 8.23
CA VAL A 151 11.55 16.34 6.96
C VAL A 151 10.11 16.43 6.44
N LEU A 152 9.50 15.29 6.16
CA LEU A 152 8.14 15.25 5.59
C LEU A 152 7.08 15.88 6.50
N PRO A 153 7.03 15.59 7.83
CA PRO A 153 6.04 16.26 8.67
C PRO A 153 6.25 17.77 8.79
N ALA A 154 7.50 18.27 8.67
CA ALA A 154 7.74 19.72 8.63
C ALA A 154 7.16 20.34 7.36
N VAL A 155 7.34 19.71 6.20
CA VAL A 155 6.74 20.14 4.94
C VAL A 155 5.20 20.13 5.03
N ILE A 156 4.60 19.07 5.57
CA ILE A 156 3.14 19.00 5.71
C ILE A 156 2.65 20.09 6.68
N TYR A 157 3.32 20.27 7.82
CA TYR A 157 2.95 21.30 8.79
C TYR A 157 2.97 22.72 8.18
N GLU A 158 3.95 23.01 7.31
CA GLU A 158 4.10 24.32 6.69
C GLU A 158 3.15 24.54 5.49
N PHE A 159 3.02 23.54 4.63
CA PHE A 159 2.37 23.71 3.32
C PHE A 159 0.95 23.12 3.23
N ASP A 160 0.57 22.20 4.13
CA ASP A 160 -0.77 21.59 4.20
C ASP A 160 -1.17 21.22 5.63
N PRO A 161 -1.21 22.18 6.57
CA PRO A 161 -1.40 21.91 8.01
C PRO A 161 -2.79 21.35 8.37
N THR A 162 -3.71 21.32 7.42
CA THR A 162 -5.08 20.86 7.66
C THR A 162 -5.24 19.35 7.51
N ARG A 163 -4.28 18.69 6.91
CA ARG A 163 -4.32 17.23 6.69
C ARG A 163 -3.42 16.48 7.67
N PRO A 164 -3.86 15.32 8.14
CA PRO A 164 -3.03 14.47 8.97
C PRO A 164 -1.83 13.91 8.17
N TYR A 165 -0.79 13.58 8.92
CA TYR A 165 0.39 12.90 8.40
C TYR A 165 0.64 11.60 9.17
N LEU A 166 0.84 10.50 8.45
CA LEU A 166 1.24 9.20 8.96
C LEU A 166 2.70 8.94 8.58
N PRO A 167 3.62 8.71 9.53
CA PRO A 167 5.05 8.61 9.20
C PRO A 167 5.44 7.43 8.32
N SER A 168 4.73 6.32 8.43
CA SER A 168 4.92 5.11 7.62
C SER A 168 3.61 4.31 7.61
N SER A 169 3.37 3.51 6.61
CA SER A 169 2.28 2.55 6.59
C SER A 169 2.86 1.13 6.42
N PRO A 170 2.81 0.27 7.46
CA PRO A 170 2.41 0.55 8.84
C PRO A 170 3.41 1.41 9.62
N TYR A 171 2.90 2.11 10.65
CA TYR A 171 3.70 2.98 11.50
C TYR A 171 4.11 2.34 12.82
N TYR A 172 5.44 2.22 13.03
CA TYR A 172 6.02 1.73 14.27
C TYR A 172 6.41 2.90 15.19
N SER A 173 5.51 3.30 16.07
CA SER A 173 5.83 4.29 17.09
C SER A 173 6.95 3.80 18.02
N GLN A 174 7.59 4.72 18.75
CA GLN A 174 8.61 4.36 19.75
C GLN A 174 8.08 3.32 20.75
N ALA A 175 6.86 3.48 21.22
CA ALA A 175 6.24 2.55 22.15
C ALA A 175 6.01 1.15 21.55
N VAL A 176 5.63 1.08 20.26
CA VAL A 176 5.49 -0.18 19.54
C VAL A 176 6.85 -0.85 19.31
N TYR A 177 7.86 -0.07 18.92
CA TYR A 177 9.21 -0.57 18.73
C TYR A 177 9.79 -1.19 20.01
N GLU A 178 9.64 -0.52 21.15
CA GLU A 178 10.16 -0.97 22.45
C GLU A 178 9.50 -2.26 22.96
N ARG A 179 8.28 -2.54 22.54
CA ARG A 179 7.57 -3.80 22.90
C ARG A 179 8.08 -5.02 22.15
N GLY A 180 8.85 -4.88 21.09
CA GLY A 180 9.47 -5.99 20.36
C GLY A 180 8.54 -6.83 19.48
N SER A 181 7.27 -7.00 19.83
CA SER A 181 6.23 -7.73 19.06
C SER A 181 5.32 -6.73 18.37
N ALA A 182 5.87 -6.01 17.39
CA ALA A 182 5.23 -4.83 16.86
C ALA A 182 3.87 -5.10 16.20
N ASP A 183 3.74 -6.17 15.43
CA ASP A 183 2.57 -6.39 14.57
C ASP A 183 1.26 -6.55 15.35
N GLN A 184 1.32 -7.07 16.57
CA GLN A 184 0.16 -7.21 17.43
C GLN A 184 -0.42 -5.88 17.96
N TYR A 185 0.37 -4.81 17.89
CA TYR A 185 0.03 -3.51 18.47
C TYR A 185 -0.19 -2.42 17.44
N LEU A 186 -0.22 -2.80 16.15
CA LEU A 186 -0.47 -1.85 15.06
C LEU A 186 -1.97 -1.67 14.88
N PRO A 187 -2.51 -0.44 15.02
CA PRO A 187 -3.92 -0.18 14.72
C PRO A 187 -4.23 -0.20 13.22
N GLU A 188 -3.25 0.11 12.41
CA GLU A 188 -3.23 0.02 10.96
C GLU A 188 -2.11 -0.94 10.56
N ASN A 189 -2.39 -1.91 9.67
CA ASN A 189 -1.43 -2.95 9.35
C ASN A 189 -1.58 -3.48 7.91
N HIS A 190 -0.50 -4.08 7.42
CA HIS A 190 -0.43 -4.84 6.18
C HIS A 190 -0.49 -6.34 6.48
N LEU A 191 -1.48 -7.01 5.93
CA LEU A 191 -1.71 -8.44 6.18
C LEU A 191 -1.23 -9.29 4.98
N TRP A 192 0.08 -9.49 4.90
CA TRP A 192 0.73 -10.40 3.97
C TRP A 192 1.24 -11.65 4.71
N GLY A 193 0.30 -12.50 5.08
CA GLY A 193 0.54 -13.68 5.90
C GLY A 193 1.00 -14.92 5.12
N PRO A 194 0.85 -16.09 5.77
CA PRO A 194 1.21 -17.36 5.18
C PRO A 194 0.52 -17.54 3.82
N ARG A 195 1.29 -17.87 2.82
CA ARG A 195 0.80 -18.01 1.46
C ARG A 195 0.33 -19.43 1.14
N GLY A 196 0.21 -20.31 2.14
CA GLY A 196 -0.27 -21.67 2.05
C GLY A 196 -1.79 -21.80 2.16
N TYR A 197 -2.44 -20.84 2.79
CA TYR A 197 -3.86 -20.92 3.02
C TYR A 197 -4.46 -19.55 3.34
N TYR A 198 -5.37 -19.06 2.49
CA TYR A 198 -5.97 -17.74 2.61
C TYR A 198 -6.90 -17.56 3.82
N LYS A 199 -7.36 -18.67 4.42
CA LYS A 199 -8.16 -18.69 5.67
C LYS A 199 -7.31 -19.04 6.90
N ASP A 200 -5.99 -18.83 6.82
CA ASP A 200 -5.10 -19.05 7.96
C ASP A 200 -5.48 -18.15 9.15
N LYS A 201 -5.19 -18.62 10.35
CA LYS A 201 -5.41 -17.86 11.58
C LYS A 201 -4.71 -16.50 11.59
N PHE A 202 -3.61 -16.35 10.87
CA PHE A 202 -2.96 -15.07 10.68
C PHE A 202 -3.94 -13.98 10.23
N TYR A 203 -4.87 -14.31 9.32
CA TYR A 203 -5.86 -13.35 8.81
C TYR A 203 -7.06 -13.20 9.74
N THR A 204 -7.55 -14.31 10.31
CA THR A 204 -8.76 -14.31 11.13
C THR A 204 -8.55 -13.79 12.55
N ASP A 205 -7.33 -13.93 13.08
CA ASP A 205 -6.95 -13.51 14.42
C ASP A 205 -6.24 -12.14 14.43
N ALA A 206 -6.17 -11.45 13.28
CA ALA A 206 -5.59 -10.12 13.20
C ALA A 206 -6.34 -9.12 14.10
N THR A 207 -5.58 -8.33 14.86
CA THR A 207 -6.11 -7.40 15.87
C THR A 207 -6.16 -5.94 15.41
N CYS A 208 -5.58 -5.63 14.24
CA CYS A 208 -5.62 -4.29 13.69
C CYS A 208 -7.07 -3.87 13.35
N CYS A 209 -7.39 -2.62 13.55
CA CYS A 209 -8.72 -2.08 13.22
C CYS A 209 -8.80 -1.49 11.80
N PHE A 210 -7.67 -1.35 11.13
CA PHE A 210 -7.58 -0.89 9.74
C PHE A 210 -6.54 -1.72 8.99
N VAL A 211 -6.95 -2.31 7.88
CA VAL A 211 -6.09 -3.10 7.00
C VAL A 211 -5.84 -2.28 5.74
N SER A 212 -4.69 -1.63 5.66
CA SER A 212 -4.29 -0.79 4.52
C SER A 212 -3.75 -1.58 3.35
N GLU A 213 -3.24 -2.79 3.61
CA GLU A 213 -2.92 -3.78 2.59
C GLU A 213 -3.32 -5.17 3.03
N ILE A 214 -4.02 -5.85 2.16
CA ILE A 214 -4.30 -7.27 2.27
C ILE A 214 -4.37 -7.83 0.87
N GLY A 215 -3.80 -8.99 0.66
CA GLY A 215 -3.88 -9.60 -0.65
C GLY A 215 -3.35 -11.00 -0.71
N TYR A 216 -3.71 -11.62 -1.80
CA TYR A 216 -3.28 -12.92 -2.16
C TYR A 216 -2.89 -12.89 -3.64
N HIS A 217 -1.73 -13.41 -3.98
CA HIS A 217 -1.31 -13.46 -5.37
C HIS A 217 -2.15 -14.51 -6.11
N GLY A 218 -3.35 -14.10 -6.48
CA GLY A 218 -4.28 -14.93 -7.23
C GLY A 218 -3.95 -15.02 -8.72
N CYS A 219 -4.51 -16.02 -9.38
CA CYS A 219 -4.42 -16.17 -10.82
C CYS A 219 -5.22 -15.05 -11.52
N PRO A 220 -4.67 -14.40 -12.54
CA PRO A 220 -5.44 -13.50 -13.39
C PRO A 220 -6.60 -14.22 -14.09
N ASN A 221 -7.57 -13.48 -14.59
CA ASN A 221 -8.66 -14.03 -15.39
C ASN A 221 -8.14 -14.64 -16.73
N LEU A 222 -8.97 -15.46 -17.36
CA LEU A 222 -8.58 -16.18 -18.57
C LEU A 222 -8.16 -15.26 -19.71
N GLU A 223 -8.85 -14.15 -19.89
CA GLU A 223 -8.55 -13.18 -20.96
C GLU A 223 -7.17 -12.54 -20.75
N SER A 224 -6.79 -12.26 -19.51
CA SER A 224 -5.45 -11.76 -19.16
C SER A 224 -4.38 -12.81 -19.38
N LEU A 225 -4.65 -14.07 -18.98
CA LEU A 225 -3.73 -15.19 -19.25
C LEU A 225 -3.49 -15.38 -20.74
N GLN A 226 -4.53 -15.33 -21.55
CA GLN A 226 -4.42 -15.48 -23.00
C GLN A 226 -3.58 -14.41 -23.69
N LYS A 227 -3.41 -13.24 -23.06
CA LYS A 227 -2.53 -12.18 -23.56
C LYS A 227 -1.05 -12.42 -23.25
N MET A 228 -0.73 -13.17 -22.23
CA MET A 228 0.64 -13.37 -21.75
C MET A 228 1.17 -14.80 -21.89
N MET A 229 0.30 -15.78 -22.06
CA MET A 229 0.64 -17.21 -22.17
C MET A 229 0.48 -17.67 -23.61
N THR A 230 1.29 -18.64 -24.02
CA THR A 230 1.04 -19.34 -25.27
C THR A 230 -0.26 -20.15 -25.18
N LYS A 231 -0.94 -20.30 -26.29
CA LYS A 231 -2.28 -20.92 -26.33
C LYS A 231 -2.31 -22.33 -25.66
N ASP A 232 -1.25 -23.10 -25.84
CA ASP A 232 -1.17 -24.47 -25.30
C ASP A 232 -0.74 -24.48 -23.81
N ALA A 233 -0.20 -23.39 -23.31
CA ALA A 233 0.23 -23.24 -21.93
C ALA A 233 -0.77 -22.52 -21.02
N VAL A 234 -1.89 -22.02 -21.53
CA VAL A 234 -2.91 -21.35 -20.73
C VAL A 234 -3.44 -22.24 -19.60
N TYR A 235 -3.53 -23.54 -19.85
CA TYR A 235 -3.83 -24.51 -18.79
C TYR A 235 -2.56 -24.88 -18.02
N PRO A 236 -2.54 -24.75 -16.69
CA PRO A 236 -1.29 -24.83 -15.91
C PRO A 236 -0.67 -26.24 -15.84
N TRP A 237 -1.48 -27.28 -16.00
CA TRP A 237 -1.05 -28.63 -15.78
C TRP A 237 -0.57 -29.34 -17.07
N THR A 238 0.54 -30.03 -16.96
CA THR A 238 0.95 -31.02 -17.99
C THR A 238 0.09 -32.30 -17.91
N LYS A 239 0.22 -33.17 -18.88
CA LYS A 239 -0.43 -34.49 -18.86
C LYS A 239 -0.03 -35.34 -17.65
N ASN A 240 1.12 -35.07 -17.06
CA ASN A 240 1.64 -35.76 -15.88
C ASN A 240 1.25 -35.07 -14.56
N HIS A 241 0.33 -34.09 -14.58
CA HIS A 241 -0.05 -33.29 -13.44
C HIS A 241 1.09 -32.43 -12.81
N GLU A 242 2.08 -32.12 -13.60
CA GLU A 242 3.15 -31.19 -13.25
C GLU A 242 2.82 -29.78 -13.77
N TRP A 243 3.36 -28.76 -13.13
CA TRP A 243 3.25 -27.41 -13.67
C TRP A 243 4.00 -27.29 -14.98
N ASN A 244 3.37 -26.69 -16.00
CA ASN A 244 4.10 -26.44 -17.23
C ASN A 244 5.14 -25.32 -17.04
N ASP A 245 6.21 -25.38 -17.82
CA ASP A 245 7.38 -24.51 -17.69
C ASP A 245 7.05 -23.02 -17.86
N GLU A 246 6.04 -22.70 -18.68
CA GLU A 246 5.64 -21.33 -18.92
C GLU A 246 4.99 -20.72 -17.67
N TRP A 247 4.17 -21.49 -16.95
CA TRP A 247 3.64 -21.09 -15.65
C TRP A 247 4.74 -20.93 -14.60
N VAL A 248 5.69 -21.88 -14.56
CA VAL A 248 6.82 -21.81 -13.62
C VAL A 248 7.65 -20.54 -13.86
N THR A 249 7.83 -20.17 -15.12
CA THR A 249 8.67 -19.03 -15.50
C THR A 249 7.97 -17.70 -15.34
N LYS A 250 6.66 -17.63 -15.66
CA LYS A 250 5.91 -16.36 -15.70
C LYS A 250 5.17 -16.02 -14.41
N SER A 251 4.98 -16.99 -13.52
CA SER A 251 4.33 -16.73 -12.24
C SER A 251 5.32 -16.51 -11.12
N VAL A 252 4.98 -15.65 -10.17
CA VAL A 252 5.71 -15.58 -8.90
C VAL A 252 5.50 -16.90 -8.15
N ARG A 253 6.53 -17.40 -7.46
CA ARG A 253 6.48 -18.67 -6.72
C ARG A 253 5.23 -18.84 -5.85
N SER A 254 4.75 -17.75 -5.28
CA SER A 254 3.50 -17.73 -4.51
C SER A 254 2.27 -18.03 -5.35
N CYS A 255 2.21 -17.64 -6.62
CA CYS A 255 1.09 -17.98 -7.51
C CYS A 255 1.01 -19.47 -7.80
N LEU A 256 2.14 -20.15 -7.95
CA LEU A 256 2.18 -21.60 -8.21
C LEU A 256 1.60 -22.43 -7.06
N LEU A 257 1.72 -21.93 -5.82
CA LEU A 257 1.23 -22.66 -4.65
C LEU A 257 -0.26 -22.44 -4.38
N TYR A 258 -0.85 -21.32 -4.86
CA TYR A 258 -2.15 -20.83 -4.38
C TYR A 258 -3.22 -20.69 -5.46
N THR A 259 -2.85 -20.73 -6.73
CA THR A 259 -3.77 -20.52 -7.83
C THR A 259 -4.25 -21.79 -8.49
N SER A 260 -3.95 -22.94 -7.91
CA SER A 260 -4.62 -24.15 -8.28
C SER A 260 -6.07 -24.07 -7.76
N PRO A 261 -7.08 -23.70 -8.56
CA PRO A 261 -8.43 -24.08 -8.18
C PRO A 261 -8.40 -25.60 -8.15
N SER A 262 -8.47 -26.16 -6.96
CA SER A 262 -8.83 -27.57 -6.86
C SER A 262 -10.16 -27.70 -7.58
N PRO A 263 -10.31 -28.60 -8.57
CA PRO A 263 -11.60 -28.84 -9.19
C PRO A 263 -12.62 -29.43 -8.20
N ARG A 264 -12.35 -29.38 -6.92
CA ARG A 264 -13.14 -29.92 -5.82
C ARG A 264 -13.59 -28.89 -4.77
N ASP A 265 -13.25 -27.58 -4.96
CA ASP A 265 -13.71 -26.51 -4.07
C ASP A 265 -14.84 -25.70 -4.69
#